data_852070c3f67ba51eb1da94fb61e29ae0
#
_entry.id   852070c3f67ba51eb1da94fb61e29ae0
#
_cell.length_a   1.000
_cell.length_b   1.000
_cell.length_c   1.000
_cell.angle_alpha   90.00
_cell.angle_beta   90.00
_cell.angle_gamma   90.00
#
_symmetry.space_group_name_H-M   'P 1'
#
loop_
_entity.id
_entity.type
_entity.pdbx_description
1 polymer ?
#
loop_
_entity_poly.entity_id
_entity_poly.type
_entity_poly.pdbx_seq_one_letter_code
_entity_poly.pdbx_strand_id
1 'polypeptide(L)'
;MAYQVLVSGEHRALEWRGELSDASQAVELVSACIGEDCARLLISHEVLPASFFQLSSRFAGEFLQKLQNYRLQTAVVIDAERDYGERFGEYLREARRGRFSRLFLSREEALDWLAAR
;
A
#
# COMPACT_ATOMS: atom_id res chain seq x y z
N MET A 1 -2.58 6.77 -17.37
CA MET A 1 -2.74 5.53 -16.63
C MET A 1 -2.76 5.76 -15.14
N ALA A 2 -3.51 4.95 -14.42
CA ALA A 2 -3.62 5.06 -12.98
C ALA A 2 -2.44 4.46 -12.22
N TYR A 3 -1.45 3.92 -12.92
CA TYR A 3 -0.28 3.30 -12.28
C TYR A 3 0.95 3.38 -13.16
N GLN A 4 2.10 3.09 -12.56
CA GLN A 4 3.39 3.03 -13.24
C GLN A 4 4.12 1.77 -12.78
N VAL A 5 4.77 1.06 -13.69
CA VAL A 5 5.58 -0.09 -13.35
C VAL A 5 6.99 0.38 -13.04
N LEU A 6 7.51 -0.02 -11.87
CA LEU A 6 8.87 0.29 -11.44
C LEU A 6 9.72 -0.97 -11.57
N VAL A 7 10.90 -0.84 -12.14
CA VAL A 7 11.81 -1.96 -12.34
C VAL A 7 13.10 -1.70 -11.57
N SER A 8 13.51 -2.67 -10.75
CA SER A 8 14.77 -2.61 -10.02
C SER A 8 15.44 -3.98 -10.14
N GLY A 9 16.42 -4.10 -11.05
CA GLY A 9 17.04 -5.38 -11.33
C GLY A 9 16.04 -6.38 -11.87
N GLU A 10 15.88 -7.51 -11.18
CA GLU A 10 14.92 -8.55 -11.56
C GLU A 10 13.54 -8.34 -10.95
N HIS A 11 13.40 -7.33 -10.09
CA HIS A 11 12.16 -7.09 -9.37
C HIS A 11 11.34 -6.00 -10.04
N ARG A 12 10.04 -6.22 -10.05
CA ARG A 12 9.07 -5.26 -10.58
C ARG A 12 8.06 -4.93 -9.50
N ALA A 13 7.69 -3.67 -9.42
CA ALA A 13 6.64 -3.22 -8.51
C ALA A 13 5.70 -2.30 -9.29
N LEU A 14 4.44 -2.33 -8.95
CA LEU A 14 3.44 -1.45 -9.56
C LEU A 14 3.15 -0.34 -8.56
N GLU A 15 3.37 0.90 -8.97
CA GLU A 15 3.03 2.06 -8.15
C GLU A 15 1.66 2.58 -8.57
N TRP A 16 0.69 2.51 -7.66
CA TRP A 16 -0.65 3.00 -7.95
C TRP A 16 -0.70 4.52 -7.78
N ARG A 17 -1.26 5.21 -8.76
CA ARG A 17 -1.32 6.68 -8.79
C ARG A 17 -2.72 7.25 -8.89
N GLY A 18 -3.73 6.41 -9.06
CA GLY A 18 -5.11 6.84 -9.11
C GLY A 18 -5.67 7.14 -7.73
N GLU A 19 -6.45 8.19 -7.61
CA GLU A 19 -7.10 8.52 -6.35
C GLU A 19 -8.01 7.41 -5.88
N LEU A 20 -7.93 7.08 -4.59
CA LEU A 20 -8.74 6.04 -3.98
C LEU A 20 -9.74 6.67 -3.02
N SER A 21 -10.98 6.22 -3.05
CA SER A 21 -12.03 6.74 -2.19
C SER A 21 -12.87 5.65 -1.53
N ASP A 22 -12.79 4.43 -2.04
CA ASP A 22 -13.59 3.30 -1.56
C ASP A 22 -12.71 2.06 -1.48
N ALA A 23 -12.84 1.30 -0.40
CA ALA A 23 -12.06 0.07 -0.20
C ALA A 23 -12.30 -0.96 -1.31
N SER A 24 -13.48 -0.95 -1.95
CA SER A 24 -13.78 -1.86 -3.05
C SER A 24 -12.89 -1.63 -4.26
N GLN A 25 -12.24 -0.47 -4.37
CA GLN A 25 -11.31 -0.17 -5.47
C GLN A 25 -10.05 -1.03 -5.42
N ALA A 26 -9.83 -1.78 -4.33
CA ALA A 26 -8.73 -2.75 -4.28
C ALA A 26 -8.78 -3.70 -5.47
N VAL A 27 -9.97 -4.00 -5.99
CA VAL A 27 -10.14 -4.85 -7.16
C VAL A 27 -9.43 -4.28 -8.39
N GLU A 28 -9.43 -2.96 -8.54
CA GLU A 28 -8.75 -2.31 -9.67
C GLU A 28 -7.24 -2.49 -9.57
N LEU A 29 -6.70 -2.43 -8.35
CA LEU A 29 -5.27 -2.63 -8.13
C LEU A 29 -4.88 -4.09 -8.39
N VAL A 30 -5.73 -5.02 -7.95
CA VAL A 30 -5.53 -6.45 -8.21
C VAL A 30 -5.51 -6.71 -9.71
N SER A 31 -6.48 -6.15 -10.44
CA SER A 31 -6.56 -6.32 -11.90
C SER A 31 -5.31 -5.78 -12.59
N ALA A 32 -4.82 -4.62 -12.18
CA ALA A 32 -3.61 -4.04 -12.74
C ALA A 32 -2.40 -4.94 -12.48
N CYS A 33 -2.28 -5.45 -11.26
CA CYS A 33 -1.17 -6.34 -10.90
C CYS A 33 -1.21 -7.64 -11.71
N ILE A 34 -2.38 -8.20 -11.91
CA ILE A 34 -2.53 -9.40 -12.73
C ILE A 34 -2.14 -9.10 -14.18
N GLY A 35 -2.61 -7.99 -14.72
CA GLY A 35 -2.30 -7.59 -16.09
C GLY A 35 -0.82 -7.36 -16.34
N GLU A 36 -0.08 -6.89 -15.34
CA GLU A 36 1.35 -6.64 -15.42
C GLU A 36 2.19 -7.82 -14.94
N ASP A 37 1.55 -8.89 -14.52
CA ASP A 37 2.23 -10.07 -13.96
C ASP A 37 3.16 -9.65 -12.82
N CYS A 38 2.64 -8.86 -11.91
CA CYS A 38 3.40 -8.28 -10.80
C CYS A 38 2.67 -8.48 -9.47
N ALA A 39 3.39 -8.99 -8.47
CA ALA A 39 2.82 -9.25 -7.15
C ALA A 39 3.25 -8.23 -6.09
N ARG A 40 3.90 -7.15 -6.50
CA ARG A 40 4.39 -6.11 -5.60
C ARG A 40 3.73 -4.78 -5.92
N LEU A 41 3.25 -4.11 -4.88
CA LEU A 41 2.45 -2.90 -5.03
C LEU A 41 2.96 -1.80 -4.10
N LEU A 42 3.10 -0.60 -4.63
CA LEU A 42 3.50 0.58 -3.88
C LEU A 42 2.38 1.61 -3.93
N ILE A 43 1.97 2.11 -2.78
CA ILE A 43 0.91 3.11 -2.67
C ILE A 43 1.39 4.25 -1.79
N SER A 44 1.27 5.50 -2.28
CA SER A 44 1.61 6.68 -1.50
C SER A 44 0.36 7.23 -0.79
N HIS A 45 0.56 7.85 0.37
CA HIS A 45 -0.53 8.49 1.10
C HIS A 45 -1.27 9.52 0.27
N GLU A 46 -0.63 10.06 -0.76
CA GLU A 46 -1.22 11.09 -1.61
C GLU A 46 -2.47 10.64 -2.37
N VAL A 47 -2.58 9.34 -2.63
CA VAL A 47 -3.75 8.79 -3.33
C VAL A 47 -4.75 8.15 -2.38
N LEU A 48 -4.45 8.12 -1.10
CA LEU A 48 -5.33 7.49 -0.10
C LEU A 48 -6.29 8.51 0.50
N PRO A 49 -7.55 8.13 0.74
CA PRO A 49 -8.51 9.03 1.36
C PRO A 49 -8.22 9.17 2.86
N ALA A 50 -8.76 10.24 3.46
CA ALA A 50 -8.63 10.45 4.90
C ALA A 50 -9.14 9.27 5.72
N SER A 51 -10.15 8.57 5.19
CA SER A 51 -10.72 7.40 5.88
C SER A 51 -9.74 6.25 6.06
N PHE A 52 -8.71 6.16 5.21
CA PHE A 52 -7.65 5.16 5.40
C PHE A 52 -6.97 5.33 6.76
N PHE A 53 -6.80 6.57 7.19
CA PHE A 53 -6.10 6.91 8.43
C PHE A 53 -7.03 6.98 9.64
N GLN A 54 -8.31 6.69 9.44
CA GLN A 54 -9.31 6.63 10.51
C GLN A 54 -9.68 5.18 10.72
N LEU A 55 -9.13 4.54 11.75
CA LEU A 55 -9.33 3.10 11.97
C LEU A 55 -10.80 2.73 12.13
N SER A 56 -11.61 3.63 12.68
CA SER A 56 -13.04 3.40 12.85
C SER A 56 -13.79 3.25 11.52
N SER A 57 -13.23 3.76 10.42
CA SER A 57 -13.83 3.63 9.10
C SER A 57 -13.69 2.23 8.52
N ARG A 58 -12.73 1.44 9.05
CA ARG A 58 -12.36 0.11 8.56
C ARG A 58 -11.79 0.09 7.15
N PHE A 59 -11.58 1.25 6.54
CA PHE A 59 -11.07 1.33 5.18
C PHE A 59 -9.73 0.60 5.03
N ALA A 60 -8.76 0.94 5.88
CA ALA A 60 -7.42 0.36 5.78
C ALA A 60 -7.48 -1.16 5.89
N GLY A 61 -8.19 -1.67 6.89
CA GLY A 61 -8.32 -3.11 7.10
C GLY A 61 -8.95 -3.83 5.93
N GLU A 62 -10.06 -3.34 5.44
CA GLU A 62 -10.76 -3.95 4.31
C GLU A 62 -9.96 -3.88 3.02
N PHE A 63 -9.38 -2.72 2.74
CA PHE A 63 -8.59 -2.50 1.54
C PHE A 63 -7.37 -3.40 1.50
N LEU A 64 -6.57 -3.38 2.56
CA LEU A 64 -5.35 -4.18 2.63
C LEU A 64 -5.65 -5.67 2.67
N GLN A 65 -6.75 -6.06 3.33
CA GLN A 65 -7.14 -7.47 3.36
C GLN A 65 -7.49 -8.00 1.97
N LYS A 66 -8.15 -7.19 1.16
CA LYS A 66 -8.45 -7.60 -0.22
C LYS A 66 -7.20 -7.82 -1.04
N LEU A 67 -6.21 -6.93 -0.89
CA LEU A 67 -4.93 -7.07 -1.58
C LEU A 67 -4.20 -8.32 -1.10
N GLN A 68 -4.23 -8.58 0.20
CA GLN A 68 -3.60 -9.76 0.79
C GLN A 68 -4.25 -11.06 0.32
N ASN A 69 -5.57 -11.05 0.10
CA ASN A 69 -6.27 -12.24 -0.39
C ASN A 69 -5.74 -12.72 -1.74
N TYR A 70 -5.16 -11.81 -2.51
CA TYR A 70 -4.51 -12.14 -3.78
C TYR A 70 -3.00 -12.25 -3.63
N ARG A 71 -2.52 -12.29 -2.39
CA ARG A 71 -1.09 -12.43 -2.06
C ARG A 71 -0.21 -11.34 -2.64
N LEU A 72 -0.76 -10.13 -2.75
CA LEU A 72 0.02 -8.98 -3.19
C LEU A 72 0.83 -8.43 -2.03
N GLN A 73 2.11 -8.24 -2.27
CA GLN A 73 2.99 -7.61 -1.29
C GLN A 73 2.84 -6.10 -1.46
N THR A 74 2.27 -5.46 -0.46
CA THR A 74 1.86 -4.06 -0.54
C THR A 74 2.64 -3.18 0.42
N ALA A 75 3.32 -2.18 -0.11
CA ALA A 75 4.01 -1.17 0.68
C ALA A 75 3.23 0.14 0.60
N VAL A 76 2.84 0.68 1.74
CA VAL A 76 2.15 1.97 1.81
C VAL A 76 3.10 2.98 2.42
N VAL A 77 3.36 4.07 1.70
CA VAL A 77 4.22 5.15 2.18
C VAL A 77 3.34 6.25 2.76
N ILE A 78 3.50 6.52 4.05
CA ILE A 78 2.74 7.57 4.71
C ILE A 78 3.62 8.80 4.92
N ASP A 79 2.98 9.92 5.25
CA ASP A 79 3.70 11.19 5.48
C ASP A 79 4.34 11.16 6.87
N ALA A 80 5.66 11.15 6.92
CA ALA A 80 6.41 11.08 8.18
C ALA A 80 6.23 12.33 9.05
N GLU A 81 5.84 13.44 8.44
CA GLU A 81 5.68 14.72 9.15
C GLU A 81 4.26 14.96 9.63
N ARG A 82 3.32 14.11 9.22
CA ARG A 82 1.92 14.27 9.62
C ARG A 82 1.63 13.48 10.89
N ASP A 83 0.84 14.07 11.78
CA ASP A 83 0.33 13.41 12.97
C ASP A 83 -1.00 12.73 12.62
N TYR A 84 -1.01 11.41 12.60
CA TYR A 84 -2.21 10.62 12.29
C TYR A 84 -3.01 10.26 13.53
N GLY A 85 -2.58 10.72 14.72
CA GLY A 85 -3.24 10.39 15.95
C GLY A 85 -2.68 9.13 16.61
N GLU A 86 -3.02 8.97 17.88
CA GLU A 86 -2.48 7.89 18.71
C GLU A 86 -2.88 6.50 18.24
N ARG A 87 -4.16 6.33 17.90
CA ARG A 87 -4.66 5.02 17.43
C ARG A 87 -3.99 4.57 16.17
N PHE A 88 -3.86 5.46 15.21
CA PHE A 88 -3.19 5.10 13.96
C PHE A 88 -1.71 4.84 14.18
N GLY A 89 -1.10 5.56 15.12
CA GLY A 89 0.29 5.35 15.51
C GLY A 89 0.52 3.95 16.04
N GLU A 90 -0.40 3.41 16.82
CA GLU A 90 -0.33 2.04 17.31
C GLU A 90 -0.47 1.05 16.17
N TYR A 91 -1.43 1.27 15.29
CA TYR A 91 -1.64 0.44 14.10
C TYR A 91 -0.38 0.44 13.23
N LEU A 92 0.24 1.58 13.04
CA LEU A 92 1.47 1.73 12.26
C LEU A 92 2.60 0.87 12.82
N ARG A 93 2.77 0.86 14.14
CA ARG A 93 3.82 0.05 14.77
C ARG A 93 3.63 -1.44 14.49
N GLU A 94 2.39 -1.91 14.54
CA GLU A 94 2.09 -3.31 14.23
C GLU A 94 2.23 -3.60 12.74
N ALA A 95 1.78 -2.68 11.90
CA ALA A 95 1.80 -2.84 10.45
C ALA A 95 3.22 -2.85 9.86
N ARG A 96 4.22 -2.42 10.62
CA ARG A 96 5.62 -2.49 10.18
C ARG A 96 6.17 -3.91 10.14
N ARG A 97 5.45 -4.86 10.70
CA ARG A 97 5.87 -6.26 10.78
C ARG A 97 5.04 -7.18 9.90
N GLY A 98 4.13 -6.62 9.12
CA GLY A 98 3.26 -7.40 8.27
C GLY A 98 4.01 -8.17 7.20
N ARG A 99 3.50 -9.33 6.85
CA ARG A 99 4.09 -10.17 5.80
C ARG A 99 3.72 -9.68 4.40
N PHE A 100 2.46 -9.35 4.19
CA PHE A 100 1.95 -8.94 2.88
C PHE A 100 1.76 -7.46 2.74
N SER A 101 1.49 -6.75 3.83
CA SER A 101 1.35 -5.30 3.79
C SER A 101 2.15 -4.67 4.90
N ARG A 102 2.84 -3.59 4.58
CA ARG A 102 3.59 -2.79 5.55
C ARG A 102 3.45 -1.32 5.25
N LEU A 103 3.48 -0.52 6.32
CA LEU A 103 3.47 0.92 6.20
C LEU A 103 4.89 1.44 6.46
N PHE A 104 5.30 2.42 5.67
CA PHE A 104 6.65 2.98 5.72
C PHE A 104 6.59 4.50 5.85
N LEU A 105 7.61 5.06 6.46
CA LEU A 105 7.75 6.51 6.58
C LEU A 105 8.57 7.12 5.44
N SER A 106 9.20 6.29 4.62
CA SER A 106 9.94 6.78 3.46
C SER A 106 9.72 5.87 2.26
N ARG A 107 9.76 6.49 1.07
CA ARG A 107 9.64 5.76 -0.19
C ARG A 107 10.82 4.80 -0.38
N GLU A 108 12.01 5.22 0.02
CA GLU A 108 13.21 4.41 -0.12
C GLU A 108 13.11 3.10 0.66
N GLU A 109 12.67 3.17 1.91
CA GLU A 109 12.48 1.97 2.72
C GLU A 109 11.44 1.04 2.12
N ALA A 110 10.35 1.61 1.59
CA ALA A 110 9.29 0.84 0.96
C ALA A 110 9.81 0.08 -0.26
N LEU A 111 10.57 0.75 -1.11
CA LEU A 111 11.14 0.14 -2.30
C LEU A 111 12.16 -0.94 -1.95
N ASP A 112 12.96 -0.71 -0.92
CA ASP A 112 13.93 -1.70 -0.45
C ASP A 112 13.22 -2.97 0.02
N TRP A 113 12.13 -2.81 0.76
CA TRP A 113 11.35 -3.96 1.23
C TRP A 113 10.72 -4.72 0.06
N LEU A 114 10.17 -4.01 -0.93
CA LEU A 114 9.56 -4.64 -2.09
C LEU A 114 10.60 -5.39 -2.96
N ALA A 115 11.82 -4.89 -2.99
CA ALA A 115 12.91 -5.53 -3.74
C ALA A 115 13.52 -6.71 -2.98
N ALA A 116 13.32 -6.78 -1.68
CA ALA A 116 13.80 -7.88 -0.86
C ALA A 116 12.94 -9.12 -1.09
N ARG A 117 13.49 -10.26 -0.75
CA ARG A 117 12.79 -11.54 -0.95
C ARG A 117 11.97 -11.94 0.24
#